data_d3812025c7ba0970d36bc999c235a213
#
_entry.id   d3812025c7ba0970d36bc999c235a213
#
_cell.length_a   1.000
_cell.length_b   1.000
_cell.length_c   1.000
_cell.angle_alpha   90.00
_cell.angle_beta   90.00
_cell.angle_gamma   90.00
#
_symmetry.space_group_name_H-M   'P 1'
#
loop_
_entity.id
_entity.type
_entity.pdbx_description
1 polymer ?
#
loop_
_entity_poly.entity_id
_entity_poly.type
_entity_poly.pdbx_seq_one_letter_code
_entity_poly.pdbx_strand_id
1 'polypeptide(L)'
;NSWNRTECFLSPDGKYDFTKQAGQQWFMKAARERGMNNFLFFTNSAPYFMTRSASTVSADQDCINLQNDKFDDFARFLVKSAQHFREQGFHVNYISPNNEPNGQWHTNSFQEGSFATKADLYRMVEELDKAISEAQIDTKILIPEVGDMKYLFEIDSIAKTPDDIIHSMFYKDGQYSVLKFKNLFNCVAAHDYWSAYPATLLVDIRNRIHKELSANSHNTKFWASEYCILEKNEEIT
;
A
#
# COMPACT_ATOMS: atom_id res chain seq x y z
N ASN A 1 7.05 20.07 11.79
CA ASN A 1 8.29 19.43 12.27
C ASN A 1 9.09 18.91 11.08
N SER A 2 10.32 19.41 10.89
CA SER A 2 11.13 19.08 9.71
C SER A 2 11.54 17.60 9.64
N TRP A 3 11.63 16.93 10.77
CA TRP A 3 12.02 15.52 10.83
C TRP A 3 10.91 14.54 10.36
N ASN A 4 9.66 15.01 10.24
CA ASN A 4 8.54 14.23 9.71
C ASN A 4 8.39 14.36 8.18
N ARG A 5 9.25 15.16 7.52
CA ARG A 5 9.15 15.38 6.08
C ARG A 5 9.96 14.35 5.33
N THR A 6 9.30 13.56 4.53
CA THR A 6 9.95 12.66 3.57
C THR A 6 10.29 13.43 2.31
N GLU A 7 11.54 13.34 1.86
CA GLU A 7 11.94 13.91 0.57
C GLU A 7 11.34 13.11 -0.57
N CYS A 8 11.03 13.76 -1.67
CA CYS A 8 10.55 13.11 -2.90
C CYS A 8 11.66 13.09 -3.96
N PHE A 9 11.84 11.97 -4.64
CA PHE A 9 12.80 11.85 -5.76
C PHE A 9 12.40 12.68 -6.97
N LEU A 10 11.11 12.97 -7.14
CA LEU A 10 10.58 13.75 -8.25
C LEU A 10 10.27 15.17 -7.78
N SER A 11 10.70 16.17 -8.54
CA SER A 11 10.36 17.57 -8.33
C SER A 11 9.19 18.02 -9.23
N PRO A 12 8.51 19.15 -8.90
CA PRO A 12 7.38 19.63 -9.66
C PRO A 12 7.70 19.95 -11.13
N ASP A 13 8.96 20.24 -11.47
CA ASP A 13 9.42 20.46 -12.84
C ASP A 13 9.75 19.17 -13.62
N GLY A 14 9.41 18.01 -13.03
CA GLY A 14 9.60 16.70 -13.65
C GLY A 14 11.00 16.12 -13.56
N LYS A 15 11.93 16.77 -12.85
CA LYS A 15 13.29 16.27 -12.68
C LYS A 15 13.38 15.29 -11.52
N TYR A 16 14.13 14.21 -11.74
CA TYR A 16 14.46 13.22 -10.71
C TYR A 16 15.80 13.56 -10.05
N ASP A 17 15.82 13.48 -8.72
CA ASP A 17 17.00 13.60 -7.89
C ASP A 17 17.06 12.42 -6.92
N PHE A 18 17.79 11.40 -7.32
CA PHE A 18 17.99 10.18 -6.52
C PHE A 18 19.09 10.33 -5.46
N THR A 19 19.61 11.51 -5.21
CA THR A 19 20.46 11.78 -4.03
C THR A 19 19.63 11.99 -2.77
N LYS A 20 18.35 12.26 -2.91
CA LYS A 20 17.40 12.43 -1.80
C LYS A 20 17.12 11.13 -1.05
N GLN A 21 16.44 11.22 0.07
CA GLN A 21 16.13 10.09 0.97
C GLN A 21 17.39 9.32 1.41
N ALA A 22 18.48 10.02 1.67
CA ALA A 22 19.78 9.43 1.97
C ALA A 22 19.73 8.43 3.14
N GLY A 23 18.90 8.68 4.16
CA GLY A 23 18.70 7.77 5.29
C GLY A 23 18.06 6.44 4.86
N GLN A 24 16.98 6.45 4.08
CA GLN A 24 16.36 5.23 3.57
C GLN A 24 17.30 4.46 2.66
N GLN A 25 18.02 5.15 1.78
CA GLN A 25 19.02 4.52 0.91
C GLN A 25 20.16 3.87 1.71
N TRP A 26 20.58 4.51 2.80
CA TRP A 26 21.57 3.93 3.71
C TRP A 26 21.06 2.63 4.33
N PHE A 27 19.82 2.61 4.83
CA PHE A 27 19.21 1.39 5.38
C PHE A 27 19.10 0.29 4.33
N MET A 28 18.69 0.61 3.11
CA MET A 28 18.63 -0.37 2.01
C MET A 28 20.00 -0.99 1.75
N LYS A 29 21.06 -0.18 1.68
CA LYS A 29 22.44 -0.66 1.50
C LYS A 29 22.88 -1.56 2.65
N ALA A 30 22.70 -1.12 3.88
CA ALA A 30 23.04 -1.87 5.08
C ALA A 30 22.27 -3.20 5.19
N ALA A 31 21.02 -3.23 4.80
CA ALA A 31 20.20 -4.45 4.75
C ALA A 31 20.75 -5.43 3.69
N ARG A 32 21.05 -4.94 2.48
CA ARG A 32 21.62 -5.75 1.40
C ARG A 32 22.97 -6.36 1.80
N GLU A 33 23.85 -5.60 2.43
CA GLU A 33 25.14 -6.07 2.93
C GLU A 33 24.99 -7.20 3.97
N ARG A 34 23.83 -7.31 4.60
CA ARG A 34 23.47 -8.38 5.56
C ARG A 34 22.64 -9.51 4.95
N GLY A 35 22.61 -9.57 3.61
CA GLY A 35 21.93 -10.64 2.87
C GLY A 35 20.45 -10.43 2.59
N MET A 36 19.87 -9.23 2.86
CA MET A 36 18.50 -8.92 2.47
C MET A 36 18.41 -8.77 0.95
N ASN A 37 17.52 -9.55 0.34
CA ASN A 37 17.37 -9.61 -1.12
C ASN A 37 15.98 -9.22 -1.62
N ASN A 38 15.07 -8.82 -0.73
CA ASN A 38 13.71 -8.44 -1.08
C ASN A 38 13.41 -7.05 -0.54
N PHE A 39 12.94 -6.16 -1.41
CA PHE A 39 12.58 -4.81 -1.04
C PHE A 39 11.15 -4.52 -1.50
N LEU A 40 10.38 -3.93 -0.61
CA LEU A 40 9.05 -3.38 -0.87
C LEU A 40 9.16 -1.86 -0.89
N PHE A 41 8.75 -1.22 -1.99
CA PHE A 41 8.52 0.21 -2.06
C PHE A 41 7.11 0.51 -1.61
N PHE A 42 7.01 1.12 -0.45
CA PHE A 42 5.78 1.37 0.27
C PHE A 42 5.48 2.88 0.31
N THR A 43 4.27 3.27 -0.05
CA THR A 43 3.94 4.68 -0.28
C THR A 43 2.83 5.15 0.67
N ASN A 44 3.13 6.14 1.50
CA ASN A 44 2.13 6.78 2.34
C ASN A 44 1.27 7.79 1.57
N SER A 45 1.86 8.51 0.63
CA SER A 45 1.17 9.53 -0.19
C SER A 45 1.86 9.74 -1.53
N ALA A 46 1.11 10.21 -2.51
CA ALA A 46 1.67 10.74 -3.74
C ALA A 46 2.43 12.05 -3.48
N PRO A 47 3.37 12.46 -4.37
CA PRO A 47 3.99 13.77 -4.31
C PRO A 47 2.95 14.88 -4.23
N TYR A 48 3.15 15.87 -3.35
CA TYR A 48 2.14 16.90 -3.06
C TYR A 48 1.59 17.64 -4.30
N PHE A 49 2.41 17.82 -5.33
CA PHE A 49 2.01 18.48 -6.57
C PHE A 49 1.15 17.59 -7.50
N MET A 50 0.99 16.31 -7.18
CA MET A 50 0.06 15.39 -7.82
C MET A 50 -1.22 15.19 -7.01
N THR A 51 -1.28 15.74 -5.78
CA THR A 51 -2.40 15.53 -4.88
C THR A 51 -3.51 16.56 -5.09
N ARG A 52 -4.74 16.18 -4.73
CA ARG A 52 -5.92 17.06 -4.78
C ARG A 52 -5.86 18.17 -3.73
N SER A 53 -5.31 17.87 -2.57
CA SER A 53 -5.19 18.81 -1.44
C SER A 53 -3.96 19.71 -1.53
N ALA A 54 -3.08 19.54 -2.51
CA ALA A 54 -1.74 20.13 -2.56
C ALA A 54 -0.92 19.83 -1.29
N SER A 55 -1.21 18.72 -0.62
CA SER A 55 -0.57 18.23 0.60
C SER A 55 -0.40 16.72 0.52
N THR A 56 0.51 16.15 1.30
CA THR A 56 0.69 14.71 1.45
C THR A 56 -0.31 14.06 2.43
N VAL A 57 -1.30 14.83 2.88
CA VAL A 57 -2.39 14.35 3.73
C VAL A 57 -3.72 14.66 3.05
N SER A 58 -4.62 13.70 3.04
CA SER A 58 -5.98 13.88 2.51
C SER A 58 -6.72 15.01 3.21
N ALA A 59 -7.44 15.82 2.42
CA ALA A 59 -8.47 16.71 2.95
C ALA A 59 -9.84 16.02 2.99
N ASP A 60 -10.08 15.11 2.05
CA ASP A 60 -11.33 14.37 1.88
C ASP A 60 -11.19 12.91 2.32
N GLN A 61 -12.32 12.32 2.76
CA GLN A 61 -12.44 10.92 3.14
C GLN A 61 -13.31 10.12 2.15
N ASP A 62 -13.59 10.69 0.97
CA ASP A 62 -14.47 10.10 -0.03
C ASP A 62 -13.73 9.53 -1.25
N CYS A 63 -12.46 9.87 -1.41
CA CYS A 63 -11.63 9.43 -2.54
C CYS A 63 -10.14 9.60 -2.24
N ILE A 64 -9.32 8.97 -3.08
CA ILE A 64 -7.86 9.10 -2.99
C ILE A 64 -7.41 10.56 -3.14
N ASN A 65 -6.38 10.94 -2.39
CA ASN A 65 -5.76 12.27 -2.48
C ASN A 65 -4.84 12.41 -3.72
N LEU A 66 -5.24 11.85 -4.84
CA LEU A 66 -4.54 11.93 -6.10
C LEU A 66 -5.44 12.64 -7.12
N GLN A 67 -4.90 13.59 -7.87
CA GLN A 67 -5.63 14.25 -8.96
C GLN A 67 -6.05 13.23 -10.02
N ASN A 68 -7.22 13.44 -10.60
CA ASN A 68 -7.84 12.46 -11.48
C ASN A 68 -7.02 12.16 -12.76
N ASP A 69 -6.25 13.12 -13.21
CA ASP A 69 -5.35 13.04 -14.36
C ASP A 69 -3.90 12.65 -13.99
N LYS A 70 -3.65 12.20 -12.76
CA LYS A 70 -2.31 11.90 -12.24
C LYS A 70 -2.07 10.43 -11.83
N PHE A 71 -3.00 9.54 -12.07
CA PHE A 71 -2.83 8.13 -11.71
C PHE A 71 -1.69 7.47 -12.51
N ASP A 72 -1.62 7.72 -13.81
CA ASP A 72 -0.57 7.24 -14.69
C ASP A 72 0.79 7.90 -14.40
N ASP A 73 0.82 9.20 -14.11
CA ASP A 73 2.02 9.93 -13.71
C ASP A 73 2.59 9.38 -12.39
N PHE A 74 1.71 9.10 -11.42
CA PHE A 74 2.12 8.53 -10.14
C PHE A 74 2.60 7.09 -10.29
N ALA A 75 1.93 6.27 -11.08
CA ALA A 75 2.39 4.92 -11.41
C ALA A 75 3.78 4.94 -12.07
N ARG A 76 4.00 5.82 -13.06
CA ARG A 76 5.32 6.00 -13.69
C ARG A 76 6.39 6.47 -12.70
N PHE A 77 6.04 7.36 -11.76
CA PHE A 77 6.97 7.79 -10.71
C PHE A 77 7.43 6.62 -9.84
N LEU A 78 6.50 5.79 -9.37
CA LEU A 78 6.81 4.62 -8.54
C LEU A 78 7.68 3.61 -9.30
N VAL A 79 7.29 3.30 -10.54
CA VAL A 79 8.01 2.33 -11.38
C VAL A 79 9.40 2.84 -11.75
N LYS A 80 9.55 4.12 -12.10
CA LYS A 80 10.86 4.71 -12.41
C LYS A 80 11.79 4.73 -11.19
N SER A 81 11.22 4.96 -10.01
CA SER A 81 11.98 4.86 -8.76
C SER A 81 12.44 3.42 -8.51
N ALA A 82 11.56 2.44 -8.68
CA ALA A 82 11.93 1.03 -8.55
C ALA A 82 12.99 0.62 -9.58
N GLN A 83 12.85 1.03 -10.84
CA GLN A 83 13.81 0.76 -11.91
C GLN A 83 15.20 1.30 -11.57
N HIS A 84 15.30 2.54 -11.11
CA HIS A 84 16.59 3.15 -10.70
C HIS A 84 17.33 2.29 -9.66
N PHE A 85 16.62 1.81 -8.62
CA PHE A 85 17.26 0.99 -7.59
C PHE A 85 17.54 -0.44 -8.08
N ARG A 86 16.74 -0.98 -8.98
CA ARG A 86 17.04 -2.27 -9.62
C ARG A 86 18.30 -2.20 -10.48
N GLU A 87 18.53 -1.11 -11.19
CA GLU A 87 19.78 -0.85 -11.96
C GLU A 87 21.01 -0.77 -11.04
N GLN A 88 20.82 -0.41 -9.77
CA GLN A 88 21.86 -0.44 -8.74
C GLN A 88 22.00 -1.81 -8.02
N GLY A 89 21.31 -2.84 -8.51
CA GLY A 89 21.37 -4.19 -7.97
C GLY A 89 20.51 -4.43 -6.72
N PHE A 90 19.53 -3.58 -6.44
CA PHE A 90 18.51 -3.87 -5.42
C PHE A 90 17.35 -4.64 -6.04
N HIS A 91 16.94 -5.74 -5.43
CA HIS A 91 15.75 -6.46 -5.85
C HIS A 91 14.50 -5.78 -5.27
N VAL A 92 13.98 -4.76 -5.95
CA VAL A 92 12.68 -4.15 -5.64
C VAL A 92 11.60 -5.10 -6.16
N ASN A 93 11.15 -5.99 -5.30
CA ASN A 93 10.22 -7.07 -5.66
C ASN A 93 8.77 -6.60 -5.68
N TYR A 94 8.45 -5.60 -4.84
CA TYR A 94 7.09 -5.16 -4.64
C TYR A 94 6.99 -3.64 -4.63
N ILE A 95 5.84 -3.14 -5.11
CA ILE A 95 5.38 -1.77 -4.93
C ILE A 95 4.00 -1.83 -4.27
N SER A 96 3.85 -1.16 -3.13
CA SER A 96 2.57 -0.90 -2.50
C SER A 96 2.23 0.58 -2.66
N PRO A 97 1.19 0.92 -3.46
CA PRO A 97 0.95 2.29 -3.88
C PRO A 97 0.18 3.14 -2.87
N ASN A 98 -0.38 2.54 -1.84
CA ASN A 98 -1.20 3.24 -0.85
C ASN A 98 -1.15 2.55 0.51
N ASN A 99 -0.86 3.33 1.54
CA ASN A 99 -0.91 2.88 2.92
C ASN A 99 -2.27 3.14 3.53
N GLU A 100 -2.84 2.14 4.21
CA GLU A 100 -4.07 2.24 4.98
C GLU A 100 -5.18 3.03 4.28
N PRO A 101 -5.70 2.54 3.14
CA PRO A 101 -6.71 3.24 2.36
C PRO A 101 -8.02 3.51 3.12
N ASN A 102 -8.25 2.79 4.22
CA ASN A 102 -9.37 2.95 5.13
C ASN A 102 -9.07 3.92 6.30
N GLY A 103 -7.86 4.46 6.38
CA GLY A 103 -7.46 5.39 7.44
C GLY A 103 -8.17 6.73 7.36
N GLN A 104 -8.45 7.31 8.53
CA GLN A 104 -9.04 8.64 8.63
C GLN A 104 -7.95 9.72 8.51
N TRP A 105 -7.33 9.78 7.34
CA TRP A 105 -6.29 10.76 7.04
C TRP A 105 -6.90 12.15 6.86
N HIS A 106 -6.40 13.13 7.60
CA HIS A 106 -6.86 14.52 7.56
C HIS A 106 -5.71 15.47 7.89
N THR A 107 -5.93 16.77 7.70
CA THR A 107 -4.89 17.81 7.83
C THR A 107 -4.17 17.86 9.18
N ASN A 108 -4.77 17.31 10.23
CA ASN A 108 -4.18 17.20 11.57
C ASN A 108 -3.51 15.83 11.84
N SER A 109 -3.47 14.95 10.85
CA SER A 109 -2.78 13.66 11.00
C SER A 109 -1.29 13.89 11.25
N PHE A 110 -0.71 13.05 12.11
CA PHE A 110 0.70 13.16 12.49
C PHE A 110 1.65 12.59 11.40
N GLN A 111 1.12 11.83 10.46
CA GLN A 111 1.86 11.27 9.34
C GLN A 111 1.15 11.55 8.01
N GLU A 112 1.85 11.33 6.91
CA GLU A 112 1.32 11.36 5.56
C GLU A 112 0.35 10.20 5.33
N GLY A 113 -0.70 10.43 4.57
CA GLY A 113 -1.67 9.41 4.29
C GLY A 113 -2.74 9.83 3.29
N SER A 114 -3.32 8.85 2.63
CA SER A 114 -4.37 9.05 1.64
C SER A 114 -5.45 8.00 1.80
N PHE A 115 -6.67 8.44 2.06
CA PHE A 115 -7.84 7.60 1.88
C PHE A 115 -7.90 7.10 0.42
N ALA A 116 -8.46 5.91 0.19
CA ALA A 116 -8.74 5.42 -1.16
C ALA A 116 -9.95 4.49 -1.14
N THR A 117 -10.81 4.61 -2.14
CA THR A 117 -11.90 3.65 -2.36
C THR A 117 -11.40 2.39 -3.07
N LYS A 118 -12.23 1.35 -3.12
CA LYS A 118 -11.94 0.13 -3.93
C LYS A 118 -11.76 0.48 -5.42
N ALA A 119 -12.51 1.45 -5.92
CA ALA A 119 -12.39 1.93 -7.30
C ALA A 119 -11.05 2.64 -7.53
N ASP A 120 -10.60 3.46 -6.57
CA ASP A 120 -9.29 4.13 -6.63
C ASP A 120 -8.15 3.11 -6.61
N LEU A 121 -8.22 2.12 -5.70
CA LEU A 121 -7.23 1.03 -5.62
C LEU A 121 -7.17 0.22 -6.92
N TYR A 122 -8.33 -0.14 -7.47
CA TYR A 122 -8.41 -0.84 -8.74
C TYR A 122 -7.73 -0.06 -9.87
N ARG A 123 -8.06 1.23 -10.00
CA ARG A 123 -7.46 2.11 -11.01
C ARG A 123 -5.95 2.26 -10.82
N MET A 124 -5.49 2.36 -9.57
CA MET A 124 -4.06 2.42 -9.27
C MET A 124 -3.33 1.16 -9.68
N VAL A 125 -3.92 -0.02 -9.42
CA VAL A 125 -3.37 -1.31 -9.88
C VAL A 125 -3.31 -1.37 -11.40
N GLU A 126 -4.35 -0.90 -12.09
CA GLU A 126 -4.39 -0.86 -13.56
C GLU A 126 -3.26 -0.02 -14.15
N GLU A 127 -3.05 1.19 -13.63
CA GLU A 127 -1.99 2.08 -14.13
C GLU A 127 -0.57 1.56 -13.77
N LEU A 128 -0.41 0.95 -12.58
CA LEU A 128 0.85 0.31 -12.20
C LEU A 128 1.14 -0.92 -13.08
N ASP A 129 0.15 -1.75 -13.39
CA ASP A 129 0.33 -2.93 -14.24
C ASP A 129 0.82 -2.52 -15.64
N LYS A 130 0.26 -1.45 -16.21
CA LYS A 130 0.72 -0.85 -17.47
C LYS A 130 2.17 -0.35 -17.34
N ALA A 131 2.45 0.48 -16.36
CA ALA A 131 3.76 1.11 -16.18
C ALA A 131 4.88 0.07 -15.93
N ILE A 132 4.63 -0.97 -15.12
CA ILE A 132 5.55 -2.08 -14.88
C ILE A 132 5.81 -2.86 -16.17
N SER A 133 4.74 -3.12 -16.95
CA SER A 133 4.85 -3.85 -18.22
C SER A 133 5.65 -3.06 -19.27
N GLU A 134 5.43 -1.75 -19.36
CA GLU A 134 6.17 -0.84 -20.25
C GLU A 134 7.66 -0.74 -19.85
N ALA A 135 7.95 -0.65 -18.56
CA ALA A 135 9.30 -0.60 -18.04
C ALA A 135 10.05 -1.96 -18.10
N GLN A 136 9.32 -3.05 -18.35
CA GLN A 136 9.85 -4.42 -18.42
C GLN A 136 10.64 -4.83 -17.17
N ILE A 137 10.23 -4.37 -15.98
CA ILE A 137 10.84 -4.77 -14.71
C ILE A 137 10.07 -5.92 -14.05
N ASP A 138 10.81 -6.78 -13.33
CA ASP A 138 10.21 -7.85 -12.54
C ASP A 138 9.90 -7.34 -11.12
N THR A 139 8.84 -6.55 -11.03
CA THR A 139 8.31 -6.00 -9.79
C THR A 139 6.81 -6.29 -9.75
N LYS A 140 6.26 -6.62 -8.58
CA LYS A 140 4.85 -6.96 -8.41
C LYS A 140 4.14 -5.90 -7.58
N ILE A 141 2.84 -5.76 -7.81
CA ILE A 141 1.95 -4.84 -7.09
C ILE A 141 1.41 -5.57 -5.87
N LEU A 142 1.55 -4.97 -4.69
CA LEU A 142 1.02 -5.47 -3.43
C LEU A 142 -0.04 -4.51 -2.90
N ILE A 143 -1.22 -5.03 -2.58
CA ILE A 143 -2.37 -4.28 -2.05
C ILE A 143 -3.16 -5.16 -1.06
N PRO A 144 -4.12 -4.60 -0.30
CA PRO A 144 -4.54 -3.21 -0.20
C PRO A 144 -3.85 -2.43 0.92
N GLU A 145 -3.13 -3.08 1.84
CA GLU A 145 -2.49 -2.48 3.02
C GLU A 145 -3.50 -1.80 3.97
N VAL A 146 -4.65 -2.44 4.20
CA VAL A 146 -5.64 -1.91 5.17
C VAL A 146 -5.08 -1.90 6.58
N GLY A 147 -5.37 -0.86 7.36
CA GLY A 147 -4.86 -0.68 8.73
C GLY A 147 -5.48 -1.63 9.75
N ASP A 148 -6.67 -2.16 9.47
CA ASP A 148 -7.35 -3.14 10.30
C ASP A 148 -7.84 -4.30 9.43
N MET A 149 -7.45 -5.51 9.80
CA MET A 149 -7.75 -6.74 9.06
C MET A 149 -9.24 -7.02 8.89
N LYS A 150 -10.11 -6.46 9.73
CA LYS A 150 -11.57 -6.65 9.59
C LYS A 150 -12.10 -6.11 8.27
N TYR A 151 -11.53 -5.04 7.71
CA TYR A 151 -11.94 -4.47 6.43
C TYR A 151 -11.68 -5.40 5.24
N LEU A 152 -10.93 -6.47 5.45
CA LEU A 152 -10.75 -7.49 4.41
C LEU A 152 -12.01 -8.29 4.11
N PHE A 153 -12.94 -8.43 5.08
CA PHE A 153 -14.10 -9.31 4.96
C PHE A 153 -15.40 -8.77 5.60
N GLU A 154 -15.36 -7.71 6.38
CA GLU A 154 -16.55 -7.07 6.93
C GLU A 154 -17.09 -6.03 5.96
N ILE A 155 -18.40 -5.79 6.02
CA ILE A 155 -19.09 -4.73 5.31
C ILE A 155 -19.53 -3.70 6.35
N ASP A 156 -18.94 -2.52 6.30
CA ASP A 156 -19.41 -1.38 7.09
C ASP A 156 -20.31 -0.50 6.22
N SER A 157 -21.61 -0.69 6.31
CA SER A 157 -22.61 0.05 5.53
C SER A 157 -22.67 1.56 5.88
N ILE A 158 -22.02 1.98 6.95
CA ILE A 158 -22.02 3.36 7.43
C ILE A 158 -20.74 4.07 7.03
N ALA A 159 -19.60 3.38 7.07
CA ALA A 159 -18.32 3.92 6.69
C ALA A 159 -18.16 3.87 5.17
N LYS A 160 -17.73 4.96 4.57
CA LYS A 160 -17.32 5.01 3.15
C LYS A 160 -15.93 4.41 2.93
N THR A 161 -15.43 3.66 3.89
CA THR A 161 -14.12 3.01 3.84
C THR A 161 -14.11 1.83 2.88
N PRO A 162 -13.00 1.51 2.25
CA PRO A 162 -12.86 0.27 1.50
C PRO A 162 -12.95 -0.91 2.48
N ASP A 163 -13.98 -1.71 2.30
CA ASP A 163 -14.33 -2.88 3.08
C ASP A 163 -14.59 -4.08 2.17
N ASP A 164 -14.84 -5.26 2.70
CA ASP A 164 -15.08 -6.48 1.92
C ASP A 164 -14.06 -6.67 0.77
N ILE A 165 -12.81 -6.37 1.07
CA ILE A 165 -11.74 -6.31 0.07
C ILE A 165 -11.50 -7.67 -0.60
N ILE A 166 -11.51 -8.75 0.18
CA ILE A 166 -11.22 -10.09 -0.35
C ILE A 166 -12.24 -10.45 -1.43
N HIS A 167 -13.52 -10.29 -1.15
CA HIS A 167 -14.55 -10.62 -2.13
C HIS A 167 -14.57 -9.64 -3.30
N SER A 168 -14.53 -8.34 -3.01
CA SER A 168 -14.63 -7.29 -4.04
C SER A 168 -13.45 -7.28 -5.02
N MET A 169 -12.23 -7.57 -4.54
CA MET A 169 -11.01 -7.37 -5.34
C MET A 169 -10.26 -8.67 -5.66
N PHE A 170 -10.36 -9.71 -4.82
CA PHE A 170 -9.60 -10.95 -4.98
C PHE A 170 -10.48 -12.16 -5.35
N TYR A 171 -11.78 -11.96 -5.58
CA TYR A 171 -12.63 -12.95 -6.23
C TYR A 171 -12.75 -12.63 -7.72
N LYS A 172 -12.93 -13.68 -8.53
CA LYS A 172 -13.01 -13.53 -9.99
C LYS A 172 -14.23 -12.74 -10.43
N ASP A 173 -15.33 -12.88 -9.72
CA ASP A 173 -16.60 -12.19 -9.92
C ASP A 173 -16.74 -10.92 -9.09
N GLY A 174 -15.71 -10.54 -8.35
CA GLY A 174 -15.68 -9.30 -7.59
C GLY A 174 -15.76 -8.06 -8.48
N GLN A 175 -16.51 -7.05 -8.04
CA GLN A 175 -16.76 -5.82 -8.81
C GLN A 175 -15.47 -5.13 -9.26
N TYR A 176 -14.44 -5.17 -8.42
CA TYR A 176 -13.13 -4.55 -8.65
C TYR A 176 -12.02 -5.61 -8.76
N SER A 177 -12.33 -6.77 -9.33
CA SER A 177 -11.38 -7.88 -9.41
C SER A 177 -10.05 -7.49 -10.06
N VAL A 178 -8.98 -7.61 -9.29
CA VAL A 178 -7.60 -7.30 -9.72
C VAL A 178 -6.86 -8.52 -10.27
N LEU A 179 -7.45 -9.70 -10.20
CA LEU A 179 -6.82 -10.98 -10.58
C LEU A 179 -6.43 -11.08 -12.05
N LYS A 180 -6.94 -10.19 -12.91
CA LYS A 180 -6.59 -10.12 -14.33
C LYS A 180 -5.26 -9.44 -14.61
N PHE A 181 -4.70 -8.70 -13.67
CA PHE A 181 -3.48 -7.92 -13.87
C PHE A 181 -2.23 -8.80 -13.73
N LYS A 182 -1.38 -8.75 -14.75
CA LYS A 182 -0.20 -9.62 -14.89
C LYS A 182 0.85 -9.41 -13.78
N ASN A 183 0.99 -8.16 -13.36
CA ASN A 183 2.01 -7.78 -12.38
C ASN A 183 1.48 -7.73 -10.95
N LEU A 184 0.23 -8.15 -10.72
CA LEU A 184 -0.28 -8.33 -9.37
C LEU A 184 0.49 -9.43 -8.64
N PHE A 185 0.93 -9.17 -7.42
CA PHE A 185 1.28 -10.24 -6.49
C PHE A 185 -0.02 -10.79 -5.89
N ASN A 186 -0.34 -12.05 -6.18
CA ASN A 186 -1.59 -12.65 -5.71
C ASN A 186 -1.53 -12.87 -4.18
N CYS A 187 -1.58 -11.78 -3.45
CA CYS A 187 -1.49 -11.70 -2.01
C CYS A 187 -2.30 -10.51 -1.50
N VAL A 188 -3.05 -10.72 -0.43
CA VAL A 188 -3.74 -9.67 0.31
C VAL A 188 -2.82 -9.22 1.43
N ALA A 189 -2.46 -7.94 1.45
CA ALA A 189 -1.65 -7.33 2.49
C ALA A 189 -2.51 -6.51 3.45
N ALA A 190 -2.27 -6.63 4.75
CA ALA A 190 -2.97 -5.86 5.77
C ALA A 190 -2.12 -5.68 7.02
N HIS A 191 -2.47 -4.65 7.79
CA HIS A 191 -1.89 -4.35 9.09
C HIS A 191 -2.78 -4.93 10.19
N ASP A 192 -2.21 -5.21 11.36
CA ASP A 192 -2.96 -5.77 12.47
C ASP A 192 -3.16 -4.81 13.65
N TYR A 193 -3.08 -3.51 13.41
CA TYR A 193 -3.16 -2.50 14.46
C TYR A 193 -4.43 -2.65 15.26
N TRP A 194 -5.51 -2.97 14.97
CA TRP A 194 -6.72 -3.11 15.80
C TRP A 194 -7.18 -4.56 15.97
N SER A 195 -6.36 -5.51 15.54
CA SER A 195 -6.69 -6.93 15.48
C SER A 195 -5.70 -7.85 16.20
N ALA A 196 -4.76 -7.25 16.95
CA ALA A 196 -3.72 -8.01 17.67
C ALA A 196 -4.18 -8.48 19.07
N TYR A 197 -5.16 -7.80 19.67
CA TYR A 197 -5.61 -8.07 21.03
C TYR A 197 -7.15 -7.97 21.17
N PRO A 198 -7.79 -8.78 22.02
CA PRO A 198 -7.20 -9.91 22.77
C PRO A 198 -6.80 -11.07 21.86
N ALA A 199 -6.01 -12.02 22.36
CA ALA A 199 -5.52 -13.15 21.56
C ALA A 199 -6.62 -13.96 20.87
N THR A 200 -7.82 -14.01 21.43
CA THR A 200 -9.00 -14.63 20.81
C THR A 200 -9.41 -13.90 19.53
N LEU A 201 -9.46 -12.57 19.56
CA LEU A 201 -9.77 -11.74 18.38
C LEU A 201 -8.73 -11.95 17.28
N LEU A 202 -7.44 -11.94 17.65
CA LEU A 202 -6.33 -12.19 16.73
C LEU A 202 -6.50 -13.53 16.00
N VAL A 203 -6.85 -14.59 16.73
CA VAL A 203 -7.06 -15.93 16.16
C VAL A 203 -8.31 -15.95 15.27
N ASP A 204 -9.40 -15.39 15.75
CA ASP A 204 -10.68 -15.39 15.03
C ASP A 204 -10.60 -14.64 13.70
N ILE A 205 -9.97 -13.46 13.67
CA ILE A 205 -9.76 -12.69 12.46
C ILE A 205 -8.92 -13.46 11.44
N ARG A 206 -7.80 -14.07 11.87
CA ARG A 206 -6.95 -14.84 10.97
C ARG A 206 -7.63 -16.10 10.45
N ASN A 207 -8.42 -16.77 11.27
CA ASN A 207 -9.26 -17.89 10.84
C ASN A 207 -10.31 -17.44 9.81
N ARG A 208 -10.90 -16.26 10.01
CA ARG A 208 -11.86 -15.70 9.05
C ARG A 208 -11.19 -15.37 7.72
N ILE A 209 -10.03 -14.70 7.73
CA ILE A 209 -9.25 -14.42 6.51
C ILE A 209 -8.91 -15.72 5.79
N HIS A 210 -8.41 -16.72 6.52
CA HIS A 210 -8.10 -18.04 5.93
C HIS A 210 -9.33 -18.66 5.27
N LYS A 211 -10.48 -18.62 5.91
CA LYS A 211 -11.74 -19.14 5.36
C LYS A 211 -12.14 -18.43 4.07
N GLU A 212 -12.11 -17.11 4.06
CA GLU A 212 -12.46 -16.31 2.86
C GLU A 212 -11.49 -16.58 1.70
N LEU A 213 -10.19 -16.60 1.98
CA LEU A 213 -9.19 -16.89 0.95
C LEU A 213 -9.25 -18.35 0.45
N SER A 214 -9.58 -19.30 1.32
CA SER A 214 -9.73 -20.72 0.94
C SER A 214 -10.99 -20.98 0.12
N ALA A 215 -12.04 -20.19 0.30
CA ALA A 215 -13.24 -20.24 -0.53
C ALA A 215 -12.96 -19.73 -1.96
N ASN A 216 -11.92 -18.94 -2.12
CA ASN A 216 -11.45 -18.43 -3.40
C ASN A 216 -10.49 -19.45 -4.04
N SER A 217 -10.81 -20.00 -5.19
CA SER A 217 -10.02 -21.03 -5.89
C SER A 217 -8.68 -20.52 -6.46
N HIS A 218 -8.31 -19.25 -6.24
CA HIS A 218 -7.14 -18.60 -6.85
C HIS A 218 -5.85 -18.73 -6.06
N ASN A 219 -5.84 -19.45 -4.94
CA ASN A 219 -4.66 -19.64 -4.09
C ASN A 219 -4.00 -18.31 -3.66
N THR A 220 -4.84 -17.32 -3.32
CA THR A 220 -4.41 -15.99 -2.87
C THR A 220 -3.75 -16.11 -1.50
N LYS A 221 -2.57 -15.51 -1.36
CA LYS A 221 -1.82 -15.48 -0.10
C LYS A 221 -2.30 -14.35 0.80
N PHE A 222 -1.88 -14.41 2.05
CA PHE A 222 -2.07 -13.33 3.03
C PHE A 222 -0.73 -12.93 3.65
N TRP A 223 -0.48 -11.63 3.75
CA TRP A 223 0.62 -11.05 4.50
C TRP A 223 0.12 -10.07 5.55
N ALA A 224 0.52 -10.25 6.80
CA ALA A 224 0.51 -9.18 7.79
C ALA A 224 1.74 -8.32 7.50
N SER A 225 1.57 -7.30 6.66
CA SER A 225 2.65 -6.46 6.13
C SER A 225 3.18 -5.46 7.16
N GLU A 226 2.33 -5.07 8.11
CA GLU A 226 2.72 -4.37 9.34
C GLU A 226 2.12 -5.07 10.55
N TYR A 227 2.94 -5.21 11.60
CA TYR A 227 2.54 -5.83 12.85
C TYR A 227 3.02 -4.97 14.03
N CYS A 228 2.07 -4.59 14.90
CA CYS A 228 2.39 -3.90 16.13
C CYS A 228 1.34 -4.18 17.20
N ILE A 229 1.77 -4.56 18.38
CA ILE A 229 0.88 -4.66 19.55
C ILE A 229 0.79 -3.27 20.17
N LEU A 230 -0.25 -2.52 19.79
CA LEU A 230 -0.50 -1.15 20.29
C LEU A 230 -1.27 -1.12 21.62
N GLU A 231 -1.93 -2.23 21.96
CA GLU A 231 -2.88 -2.29 23.05
C GLU A 231 -2.19 -2.65 24.34
N LYS A 232 -2.44 -1.85 25.34
CA LYS A 232 -2.12 -1.97 26.78
C LYS A 232 -1.06 -3.01 27.12
N ASN A 233 0.18 -2.59 27.20
CA ASN A 233 1.30 -3.39 27.74
C ASN A 233 1.04 -4.02 29.12
N GLU A 234 -0.01 -3.59 29.82
CA GLU A 234 -0.39 -4.06 31.15
C GLU A 234 -1.02 -5.46 31.16
N GLU A 235 -1.46 -5.96 30.00
CA GLU A 235 -2.15 -7.25 29.88
C GLU A 235 -1.30 -8.34 29.19
N ILE A 236 -0.06 -8.04 28.87
CA ILE A 236 0.89 -8.97 28.21
C ILE A 236 1.85 -9.64 29.22
N THR A 237 1.70 -9.34 30.50
CA THR A 237 2.51 -9.95 31.58
C THR A 237 1.88 -11.19 32.15
#